data_bdd404962006922665a1b4b6b2a332bd
#
_entry.id   bdd404962006922665a1b4b6b2a332bd
#
_cell.length_a   1.000
_cell.length_b   1.000
_cell.length_c   1.000
_cell.angle_alpha   90.00
_cell.angle_beta   90.00
_cell.angle_gamma   90.00
#
_symmetry.space_group_name_H-M   'P 1'
#
loop_
_entity.id
_entity.type
_entity.pdbx_description
1 polymer ?
#
loop_
_entity_poly.entity_id
_entity_poly.type
_entity_poly.pdbx_seq_one_letter_code
_entity_poly.pdbx_strand_id
1 'polypeptide(L)'
;VQYSGEIAAICAAVVWAVATWIYSQFSHRFSAMQLNIVKGIIASAMMLVVMPFLPQGIPTQIEPLHLAVLAVSGVIGIAIGDSAYFAALKRIGPNKTLLLESLAPPLSGVLALVFLGSELTLQSWLGVVVTTAAVTFVVFQPSSSGEETNWSGIGFGLLASVCQASGVVISHYALVAGDLPPLLGALIRLSIGVLAVCLVIKVVEPAPFKGIKQHIQEMGNKAMGWLLLAIFVGTFLALWLQQIALKYANPAIAQTLIATSPLFILVIYAIKGEKVGAKSVIGTLVALGGISLFFL
;
A
#
# COMPACT_ATOMS: atom_id res chain seq x y z
N VAL A 1 19.99 9.57 12.53
CA VAL A 1 19.21 10.82 12.51
C VAL A 1 17.98 10.58 13.36
N GLN A 2 17.78 11.40 14.38
CA GLN A 2 16.56 11.38 15.18
C GLN A 2 15.36 11.59 14.25
N TYR A 3 14.32 10.77 14.35
CA TYR A 3 13.12 10.80 13.50
C TYR A 3 13.28 10.32 12.03
N SER A 4 14.31 9.55 11.70
CA SER A 4 14.47 9.03 10.33
C SER A 4 13.32 8.12 9.87
N GLY A 5 12.74 7.35 10.78
CA GLY A 5 11.61 6.47 10.50
C GLY A 5 10.31 7.26 10.25
N GLU A 6 10.04 8.28 11.06
CA GLU A 6 8.85 9.14 10.93
C GLU A 6 8.90 9.97 9.64
N ILE A 7 10.06 10.52 9.31
CA ILE A 7 10.25 11.24 8.05
C ILE A 7 10.03 10.30 6.86
N ALA A 8 10.59 9.09 6.91
CA ALA A 8 10.39 8.09 5.87
C ALA A 8 8.89 7.71 5.73
N ALA A 9 8.16 7.61 6.84
CA ALA A 9 6.73 7.32 6.84
C ALA A 9 5.91 8.42 6.14
N ILE A 10 6.18 9.70 6.46
CA ILE A 10 5.50 10.84 5.81
C ILE A 10 5.85 10.88 4.31
N CYS A 11 7.13 10.72 3.96
CA CYS A 11 7.54 10.64 2.57
C CYS A 11 6.86 9.47 1.84
N ALA A 12 6.75 8.30 2.47
CA ALA A 12 6.01 7.16 1.92
C ALA A 12 4.54 7.50 1.65
N ALA A 13 3.86 8.21 2.57
CA ALA A 13 2.48 8.64 2.40
C ALA A 13 2.31 9.57 1.19
N VAL A 14 3.21 10.53 1.01
CA VAL A 14 3.18 11.47 -0.13
C VAL A 14 3.40 10.74 -1.45
N VAL A 15 4.47 9.96 -1.54
CA VAL A 15 4.82 9.27 -2.80
C VAL A 15 3.79 8.21 -3.16
N TRP A 16 3.18 7.56 -2.15
CA TRP A 16 2.09 6.61 -2.35
C TRP A 16 0.84 7.27 -2.91
N ALA A 17 0.45 8.44 -2.38
CA ALA A 17 -0.68 9.20 -2.90
C ALA A 17 -0.47 9.64 -4.36
N VAL A 18 0.71 10.17 -4.69
CA VAL A 18 1.09 10.55 -6.06
C VAL A 18 1.02 9.35 -7.00
N ALA A 19 1.63 8.24 -6.60
CA ALA A 19 1.65 7.03 -7.40
C ALA A 19 0.25 6.44 -7.61
N THR A 20 -0.59 6.43 -6.57
CA THR A 20 -1.98 5.96 -6.64
C THR A 20 -2.77 6.75 -7.68
N TRP A 21 -2.60 8.09 -7.69
CA TRP A 21 -3.23 8.92 -8.71
C TRP A 21 -2.74 8.56 -10.12
N ILE A 22 -1.44 8.32 -10.31
CA ILE A 22 -0.90 7.92 -11.61
C ILE A 22 -1.37 6.51 -11.98
N TYR A 23 -1.29 5.54 -11.07
CA TYR A 23 -1.74 4.16 -11.31
C TYR A 23 -3.21 4.07 -11.68
N SER A 24 -4.05 4.95 -11.16
CA SER A 24 -5.47 4.99 -11.51
C SER A 24 -5.70 5.24 -13.01
N GLN A 25 -4.79 5.97 -13.67
CA GLN A 25 -4.84 6.21 -15.12
C GLN A 25 -4.56 4.95 -15.95
N PHE A 26 -3.88 3.96 -15.36
CA PHE A 26 -3.55 2.69 -16.02
C PHE A 26 -4.46 1.54 -15.61
N SER A 27 -5.29 1.72 -14.59
CA SER A 27 -6.19 0.69 -14.06
C SER A 27 -7.21 0.17 -15.07
N HIS A 28 -7.49 0.92 -16.14
CA HIS A 28 -8.39 0.53 -17.23
C HIS A 28 -7.67 -0.26 -18.34
N ARG A 29 -6.35 -0.12 -18.47
CA ARG A 29 -5.55 -0.82 -19.49
C ARG A 29 -5.10 -2.20 -19.04
N PHE A 30 -4.69 -2.33 -17.78
CA PHE A 30 -4.22 -3.57 -17.18
C PHE A 30 -5.29 -4.15 -16.26
N SER A 31 -5.31 -5.49 -16.12
CA SER A 31 -5.97 -6.08 -14.98
C SER A 31 -5.21 -5.75 -13.69
N ALA A 32 -5.86 -5.91 -12.52
CA ALA A 32 -5.22 -5.67 -11.25
C ALA A 32 -3.94 -6.51 -11.06
N MET A 33 -4.00 -7.80 -11.43
CA MET A 33 -2.85 -8.69 -11.35
C MET A 33 -1.77 -8.36 -12.38
N GLN A 34 -2.15 -8.00 -13.61
CA GLN A 34 -1.21 -7.58 -14.64
C GLN A 34 -0.44 -6.33 -14.20
N LEU A 35 -1.11 -5.32 -13.65
CA LEU A 35 -0.47 -4.12 -13.14
C LEU A 35 0.46 -4.43 -11.96
N ASN A 36 0.05 -5.33 -11.06
CA ASN A 36 0.88 -5.79 -9.95
C ASN A 36 2.16 -6.50 -10.44
N ILE A 37 2.07 -7.35 -11.46
CA ILE A 37 3.23 -8.02 -12.06
C ILE A 37 4.18 -6.99 -12.72
N VAL A 38 3.65 -6.10 -13.55
CA VAL A 38 4.46 -5.10 -14.28
C VAL A 38 5.22 -4.21 -13.30
N LYS A 39 4.51 -3.62 -12.32
CA LYS A 39 5.17 -2.78 -11.32
C LYS A 39 6.21 -3.54 -10.51
N GLY A 40 5.88 -4.77 -10.14
CA GLY A 40 6.71 -5.56 -9.27
C GLY A 40 8.00 -6.04 -9.93
N ILE A 41 7.95 -6.49 -11.19
CA ILE A 41 9.15 -6.88 -11.94
C ILE A 41 10.07 -5.68 -12.13
N ILE A 42 9.53 -4.55 -12.59
CA ILE A 42 10.33 -3.35 -12.87
C ILE A 42 10.92 -2.78 -11.56
N ALA A 43 10.13 -2.68 -10.49
CA ALA A 43 10.64 -2.18 -9.22
C ALA A 43 11.65 -3.14 -8.56
N SER A 44 11.46 -4.45 -8.66
CA SER A 44 12.46 -5.43 -8.20
C SER A 44 13.78 -5.27 -8.96
N ALA A 45 13.73 -5.05 -10.28
CA ALA A 45 14.92 -4.78 -11.06
C ALA A 45 15.61 -3.47 -10.63
N MET A 46 14.84 -2.40 -10.38
CA MET A 46 15.39 -1.15 -9.84
C MET A 46 16.06 -1.36 -8.47
N MET A 47 15.43 -2.13 -7.56
CA MET A 47 16.00 -2.46 -6.25
C MET A 47 17.30 -3.24 -6.38
N LEU A 48 17.37 -4.24 -7.28
CA LEU A 48 18.58 -5.03 -7.54
C LEU A 48 19.72 -4.15 -8.06
N VAL A 49 19.44 -3.17 -8.93
CA VAL A 49 20.44 -2.23 -9.45
C VAL A 49 20.99 -1.32 -8.37
N VAL A 50 20.14 -0.87 -7.43
CA VAL A 50 20.55 0.07 -6.38
C VAL A 50 21.24 -0.64 -5.20
N MET A 51 20.88 -1.90 -4.93
CA MET A 51 21.36 -2.67 -3.78
C MET A 51 22.91 -2.65 -3.59
N PRO A 52 23.74 -2.86 -4.63
CA PRO A 52 25.19 -2.88 -4.46
C PRO A 52 25.80 -1.53 -4.05
N PHE A 53 25.08 -0.43 -4.27
CA PHE A 53 25.56 0.93 -3.96
C PHE A 53 25.20 1.38 -2.53
N LEU A 54 24.48 0.57 -1.77
CA LEU A 54 24.11 0.90 -0.40
C LEU A 54 25.25 0.56 0.58
N PRO A 55 25.51 1.44 1.57
CA PRO A 55 26.57 1.24 2.57
C PRO A 55 26.41 -0.03 3.39
N GLN A 56 25.17 -0.50 3.59
CA GLN A 56 24.84 -1.67 4.40
C GLN A 56 25.15 -3.00 3.69
N GLY A 57 25.29 -2.98 2.35
CA GLY A 57 25.55 -4.18 1.54
C GLY A 57 24.44 -5.23 1.64
N ILE A 58 24.75 -6.42 1.12
CA ILE A 58 23.89 -7.60 1.28
C ILE A 58 24.49 -8.42 2.45
N PRO A 59 23.71 -8.74 3.50
CA PRO A 59 24.19 -9.59 4.58
C PRO A 59 24.69 -10.94 4.04
N THR A 60 25.83 -11.40 4.50
CA THR A 60 26.42 -12.69 4.07
C THR A 60 25.66 -13.88 4.61
N GLN A 61 24.96 -13.70 5.72
CA GLN A 61 24.13 -14.73 6.34
C GLN A 61 22.79 -14.12 6.74
N ILE A 62 21.72 -14.71 6.27
CA ILE A 62 20.35 -14.36 6.65
C ILE A 62 19.72 -15.63 7.21
N GLU A 63 19.16 -15.52 8.41
CA GLU A 63 18.47 -16.65 9.02
C GLU A 63 17.26 -17.06 8.15
N PRO A 64 17.09 -18.35 7.84
CA PRO A 64 15.99 -18.84 7.00
C PRO A 64 14.60 -18.45 7.51
N LEU A 65 14.44 -18.31 8.83
CA LEU A 65 13.19 -17.87 9.44
C LEU A 65 12.80 -16.47 8.96
N HIS A 66 13.73 -15.52 8.96
CA HIS A 66 13.44 -14.14 8.56
C HIS A 66 13.13 -14.04 7.06
N LEU A 67 13.77 -14.87 6.23
CA LEU A 67 13.42 -15.01 4.81
C LEU A 67 12.00 -15.55 4.62
N ALA A 68 11.64 -16.60 5.35
CA ALA A 68 10.31 -17.19 5.31
C ALA A 68 9.23 -16.18 5.76
N VAL A 69 9.49 -15.43 6.83
CA VAL A 69 8.59 -14.39 7.35
C VAL A 69 8.38 -13.28 6.32
N LEU A 70 9.46 -12.79 5.67
CA LEU A 70 9.35 -11.80 4.59
C LEU A 70 8.63 -12.36 3.37
N ALA A 71 8.83 -13.63 3.02
CA ALA A 71 8.12 -14.29 1.93
C ALA A 71 6.61 -14.34 2.20
N VAL A 72 6.20 -14.76 3.39
CA VAL A 72 4.78 -14.76 3.82
C VAL A 72 4.21 -13.35 3.78
N SER A 73 4.95 -12.36 4.31
CA SER A 73 4.56 -10.95 4.24
C SER A 73 4.38 -10.46 2.79
N GLY A 74 5.26 -10.89 1.87
CA GLY A 74 5.18 -10.57 0.44
C GLY A 74 3.95 -11.20 -0.23
N VAL A 75 3.62 -12.45 0.07
CA VAL A 75 2.42 -13.11 -0.46
C VAL A 75 1.16 -12.41 0.06
N ILE A 76 1.05 -12.16 1.35
CA ILE A 76 -0.13 -11.51 1.94
C ILE A 76 -0.22 -10.05 1.48
N GLY A 77 0.81 -9.25 1.69
CA GLY A 77 0.76 -7.80 1.44
C GLY A 77 0.79 -7.45 -0.04
N ILE A 78 1.62 -8.13 -0.84
CA ILE A 78 1.86 -7.76 -2.24
C ILE A 78 1.05 -8.63 -3.20
N ALA A 79 1.11 -9.96 -3.08
CA ALA A 79 0.36 -10.78 -4.03
C ALA A 79 -1.15 -10.60 -3.85
N ILE A 80 -1.66 -10.72 -2.64
CA ILE A 80 -3.08 -10.59 -2.36
C ILE A 80 -3.45 -9.11 -2.18
N GLY A 81 -2.74 -8.40 -1.30
CA GLY A 81 -3.05 -7.03 -0.90
C GLY A 81 -3.00 -6.04 -2.06
N ASP A 82 -1.90 -5.97 -2.79
CA ASP A 82 -1.77 -5.03 -3.91
C ASP A 82 -2.68 -5.40 -5.08
N SER A 83 -2.92 -6.70 -5.34
CA SER A 83 -3.87 -7.11 -6.36
C SER A 83 -5.30 -6.68 -5.99
N ALA A 84 -5.68 -6.82 -4.73
CA ALA A 84 -6.95 -6.32 -4.21
C ALA A 84 -7.00 -4.78 -4.24
N TYR A 85 -5.91 -4.11 -3.89
CA TYR A 85 -5.77 -2.66 -3.97
C TYR A 85 -6.02 -2.12 -5.39
N PHE A 86 -5.36 -2.68 -6.41
CA PHE A 86 -5.58 -2.28 -7.80
C PHE A 86 -6.97 -2.65 -8.29
N ALA A 87 -7.56 -3.74 -7.80
CA ALA A 87 -8.93 -4.09 -8.10
C ALA A 87 -9.93 -3.09 -7.51
N ALA A 88 -9.69 -2.58 -6.30
CA ALA A 88 -10.43 -1.50 -5.69
C ALA A 88 -10.22 -0.18 -6.46
N LEU A 89 -8.96 0.18 -6.73
CA LEU A 89 -8.58 1.40 -7.43
C LEU A 89 -9.32 1.57 -8.77
N LYS A 90 -9.42 0.47 -9.52
CA LYS A 90 -10.16 0.43 -10.79
C LYS A 90 -11.67 0.68 -10.63
N ARG A 91 -12.25 0.24 -9.50
CA ARG A 91 -13.71 0.22 -9.29
C ARG A 91 -14.25 1.42 -8.55
N ILE A 92 -13.50 1.92 -7.56
CA ILE A 92 -13.96 3.00 -6.66
C ILE A 92 -13.05 4.23 -6.65
N GLY A 93 -11.99 4.21 -7.47
CA GLY A 93 -11.08 5.34 -7.66
C GLY A 93 -10.09 5.55 -6.50
N PRO A 94 -9.13 6.50 -6.69
CA PRO A 94 -7.99 6.65 -5.77
C PRO A 94 -8.40 7.11 -4.38
N ASN A 95 -9.30 8.09 -4.26
CA ASN A 95 -9.69 8.66 -2.97
C ASN A 95 -10.32 7.62 -2.03
N LYS A 96 -11.34 6.89 -2.51
CA LYS A 96 -12.02 5.86 -1.71
C LYS A 96 -11.09 4.68 -1.40
N THR A 97 -10.21 4.30 -2.33
CA THR A 97 -9.24 3.21 -2.14
C THR A 97 -8.23 3.56 -1.06
N LEU A 98 -7.60 4.74 -1.11
CA LEU A 98 -6.67 5.18 -0.07
C LEU A 98 -7.34 5.36 1.29
N LEU A 99 -8.60 5.81 1.30
CA LEU A 99 -9.33 5.96 2.53
C LEU A 99 -9.66 4.60 3.18
N LEU A 100 -10.03 3.59 2.38
CA LEU A 100 -10.17 2.22 2.89
C LEU A 100 -8.84 1.67 3.41
N GLU A 101 -7.73 1.93 2.74
CA GLU A 101 -6.40 1.52 3.18
C GLU A 101 -6.00 2.17 4.52
N SER A 102 -6.51 3.36 4.82
CA SER A 102 -6.30 4.01 6.13
C SER A 102 -6.96 3.29 7.31
N LEU A 103 -7.73 2.23 7.07
CA LEU A 103 -8.17 1.30 8.10
C LEU A 103 -7.07 0.32 8.55
N ALA A 104 -5.96 0.22 7.83
CA ALA A 104 -4.88 -0.73 8.17
C ALA A 104 -4.32 -0.53 9.61
N PRO A 105 -4.05 0.70 10.12
CA PRO A 105 -3.62 0.89 11.51
C PRO A 105 -4.60 0.36 12.55
N PRO A 106 -5.89 0.73 12.56
CA PRO A 106 -6.86 0.15 13.50
C PRO A 106 -7.06 -1.36 13.32
N LEU A 107 -7.01 -1.88 12.09
CA LEU A 107 -7.06 -3.31 11.85
C LEU A 107 -5.84 -4.04 12.43
N SER A 108 -4.64 -3.45 12.34
CA SER A 108 -3.45 -4.01 12.99
C SER A 108 -3.62 -4.14 14.50
N GLY A 109 -4.24 -3.15 15.15
CA GLY A 109 -4.54 -3.20 16.57
C GLY A 109 -5.54 -4.29 16.94
N VAL A 110 -6.62 -4.43 16.16
CA VAL A 110 -7.61 -5.51 16.34
C VAL A 110 -6.97 -6.89 16.12
N LEU A 111 -6.12 -7.03 15.10
CA LEU A 111 -5.38 -8.28 14.88
C LEU A 111 -4.43 -8.60 16.03
N ALA A 112 -3.75 -7.60 16.59
CA ALA A 112 -2.90 -7.79 17.76
C ALA A 112 -3.69 -8.24 19.00
N LEU A 113 -4.89 -7.70 19.20
CA LEU A 113 -5.78 -8.17 20.28
C LEU A 113 -6.16 -9.64 20.09
N VAL A 114 -6.60 -10.03 18.89
CA VAL A 114 -7.12 -11.38 18.62
C VAL A 114 -6.01 -12.43 18.65
N PHE A 115 -4.84 -12.14 18.06
CA PHE A 115 -3.75 -13.12 17.89
C PHE A 115 -2.68 -13.06 18.95
N LEU A 116 -2.46 -11.90 19.56
CA LEU A 116 -1.42 -11.70 20.58
C LEU A 116 -1.98 -11.48 21.98
N GLY A 117 -3.30 -11.42 22.14
CA GLY A 117 -3.96 -11.14 23.41
C GLY A 117 -3.65 -9.73 23.96
N SER A 118 -3.21 -8.82 23.11
CA SER A 118 -2.91 -7.44 23.50
C SER A 118 -4.20 -6.69 23.81
N GLU A 119 -4.36 -6.22 25.05
CA GLU A 119 -5.54 -5.43 25.43
C GLU A 119 -5.49 -4.05 24.78
N LEU A 120 -6.60 -3.64 24.16
CA LEU A 120 -6.76 -2.30 23.63
C LEU A 120 -7.36 -1.39 24.71
N THR A 121 -6.79 -0.21 24.87
CA THR A 121 -7.34 0.83 25.76
C THR A 121 -8.70 1.32 25.25
N LEU A 122 -9.50 1.93 26.11
CA LEU A 122 -10.76 2.57 25.70
C LEU A 122 -10.54 3.63 24.62
N GLN A 123 -9.43 4.36 24.70
CA GLN A 123 -9.03 5.36 23.72
C GLN A 123 -8.75 4.73 22.35
N SER A 124 -8.06 3.59 22.32
CA SER A 124 -7.83 2.82 21.08
C SER A 124 -9.15 2.36 20.45
N TRP A 125 -10.09 1.86 21.26
CA TRP A 125 -11.41 1.48 20.78
C TRP A 125 -12.21 2.66 20.21
N LEU A 126 -12.16 3.83 20.84
CA LEU A 126 -12.75 5.06 20.29
C LEU A 126 -12.11 5.42 18.95
N GLY A 127 -10.79 5.31 18.84
CA GLY A 127 -10.05 5.51 17.57
C GLY A 127 -10.54 4.58 16.46
N VAL A 128 -10.69 3.28 16.74
CA VAL A 128 -11.24 2.29 15.79
C VAL A 128 -12.63 2.68 15.32
N VAL A 129 -13.54 3.00 16.27
CA VAL A 129 -14.93 3.36 15.96
C VAL A 129 -15.00 4.64 15.13
N VAL A 130 -14.29 5.69 15.53
CA VAL A 130 -14.29 7.00 14.83
C VAL A 130 -13.73 6.83 13.41
N THR A 131 -12.59 6.15 13.26
CA THR A 131 -11.98 5.91 11.93
C THR A 131 -12.92 5.11 11.03
N THR A 132 -13.47 4.01 11.55
CA THR A 132 -14.38 3.14 10.77
C THR A 132 -15.65 3.91 10.36
N ALA A 133 -16.25 4.68 11.26
CA ALA A 133 -17.42 5.50 10.96
C ALA A 133 -17.12 6.57 9.90
N ALA A 134 -15.98 7.26 10.00
CA ALA A 134 -15.58 8.30 9.04
C ALA A 134 -15.31 7.71 7.66
N VAL A 135 -14.59 6.58 7.58
CA VAL A 135 -14.33 5.87 6.32
C VAL A 135 -15.63 5.40 5.69
N THR A 136 -16.52 4.78 6.48
CA THR A 136 -17.84 4.35 6.02
C THR A 136 -18.64 5.52 5.46
N PHE A 137 -18.70 6.64 6.18
CA PHE A 137 -19.40 7.84 5.72
C PHE A 137 -18.90 8.32 4.35
N VAL A 138 -17.59 8.37 4.10
CA VAL A 138 -17.05 8.85 2.81
C VAL A 138 -17.21 7.82 1.70
N VAL A 139 -16.95 6.54 1.99
CA VAL A 139 -16.98 5.46 0.98
C VAL A 139 -18.39 5.25 0.44
N PHE A 140 -19.41 5.34 1.30
CA PHE A 140 -20.80 5.16 0.92
C PHE A 140 -21.50 6.43 0.44
N GLN A 141 -20.79 7.54 0.29
CA GLN A 141 -21.39 8.71 -0.36
C GLN A 141 -21.75 8.40 -1.83
N PRO A 142 -22.95 8.77 -2.28
CA PRO A 142 -23.32 8.69 -3.67
C PRO A 142 -22.30 9.47 -4.51
N SER A 143 -21.84 8.88 -5.60
CA SER A 143 -21.05 9.61 -6.59
C SER A 143 -21.92 10.73 -7.17
N SER A 144 -21.32 11.89 -7.43
CA SER A 144 -21.99 13.02 -8.06
C SER A 144 -22.56 12.69 -9.47
N SER A 145 -22.13 11.57 -10.04
CA SER A 145 -22.59 11.01 -11.31
C SER A 145 -23.81 10.09 -11.21
N GLY A 146 -24.37 9.88 -10.00
CA GLY A 146 -25.51 8.96 -9.82
C GLY A 146 -25.17 7.46 -9.97
N GLU A 147 -23.89 7.11 -9.99
CA GLU A 147 -23.44 5.72 -10.08
C GLU A 147 -23.77 4.96 -8.78
N GLU A 148 -24.22 3.72 -8.94
CA GLU A 148 -24.48 2.81 -7.82
C GLU A 148 -23.21 2.49 -7.03
N THR A 149 -23.38 2.20 -5.73
CA THR A 149 -22.28 1.80 -4.85
C THR A 149 -21.64 0.51 -5.33
N ASN A 150 -20.35 0.55 -5.66
CA ASN A 150 -19.61 -0.62 -6.12
C ASN A 150 -19.13 -1.47 -4.94
N TRP A 151 -19.98 -2.37 -4.47
CA TRP A 151 -19.71 -3.28 -3.35
C TRP A 151 -18.47 -4.14 -3.55
N SER A 152 -18.23 -4.60 -4.78
CA SER A 152 -17.04 -5.39 -5.11
C SER A 152 -15.77 -4.57 -4.91
N GLY A 153 -15.78 -3.31 -5.32
CA GLY A 153 -14.65 -2.40 -5.12
C GLY A 153 -14.36 -2.14 -3.63
N ILE A 154 -15.41 -1.96 -2.82
CA ILE A 154 -15.29 -1.81 -1.37
C ILE A 154 -14.72 -3.08 -0.73
N GLY A 155 -15.23 -4.26 -1.11
CA GLY A 155 -14.73 -5.54 -0.62
C GLY A 155 -13.24 -5.74 -0.92
N PHE A 156 -12.80 -5.41 -2.13
CA PHE A 156 -11.37 -5.44 -2.48
C PHE A 156 -10.55 -4.43 -1.68
N GLY A 157 -11.06 -3.22 -1.43
CA GLY A 157 -10.39 -2.23 -0.60
C GLY A 157 -10.23 -2.68 0.86
N LEU A 158 -11.25 -3.30 1.44
CA LEU A 158 -11.17 -3.89 2.79
C LEU A 158 -10.18 -5.05 2.84
N LEU A 159 -10.19 -5.94 1.84
CA LEU A 159 -9.21 -7.02 1.74
C LEU A 159 -7.79 -6.47 1.66
N ALA A 160 -7.57 -5.43 0.84
CA ALA A 160 -6.27 -4.77 0.75
C ALA A 160 -5.81 -4.23 2.10
N SER A 161 -6.70 -3.59 2.88
CA SER A 161 -6.40 -3.04 4.20
C SER A 161 -6.01 -4.12 5.21
N VAL A 162 -6.72 -5.25 5.23
CA VAL A 162 -6.39 -6.40 6.10
C VAL A 162 -5.04 -6.99 5.71
N CYS A 163 -4.79 -7.17 4.42
CA CYS A 163 -3.52 -7.68 3.90
C CYS A 163 -2.36 -6.72 4.22
N GLN A 164 -2.57 -5.42 4.08
CA GLN A 164 -1.59 -4.40 4.43
C GLN A 164 -1.26 -4.44 5.93
N ALA A 165 -2.27 -4.44 6.78
CA ALA A 165 -2.10 -4.53 8.23
C ALA A 165 -1.29 -5.77 8.64
N SER A 166 -1.67 -6.94 8.13
CA SER A 166 -0.99 -8.21 8.43
C SER A 166 0.43 -8.23 7.86
N GLY A 167 0.59 -7.85 6.59
CA GLY A 167 1.88 -7.87 5.91
C GLY A 167 2.92 -6.95 6.54
N VAL A 168 2.50 -5.78 7.01
CA VAL A 168 3.37 -4.80 7.68
C VAL A 168 3.85 -5.31 9.05
N VAL A 169 2.95 -5.87 9.87
CA VAL A 169 3.30 -6.44 11.18
C VAL A 169 4.29 -7.60 11.03
N ILE A 170 4.03 -8.51 10.09
CA ILE A 170 4.92 -9.63 9.79
C ILE A 170 6.29 -9.15 9.31
N SER A 171 6.31 -8.15 8.41
CA SER A 171 7.55 -7.56 7.88
C SER A 171 8.39 -6.87 8.95
N HIS A 172 7.75 -6.12 9.85
CA HIS A 172 8.43 -5.45 10.96
C HIS A 172 9.22 -6.42 11.81
N TYR A 173 8.64 -7.56 12.19
CA TYR A 173 9.33 -8.60 12.96
C TYR A 173 10.64 -9.04 12.28
N ALA A 174 10.59 -9.36 10.98
CA ALA A 174 11.78 -9.83 10.26
C ALA A 174 12.85 -8.73 10.11
N LEU A 175 12.44 -7.48 9.91
CA LEU A 175 13.37 -6.35 9.78
C LEU A 175 14.12 -6.05 11.08
N VAL A 176 13.41 -6.11 12.21
CA VAL A 176 13.99 -5.76 13.51
C VAL A 176 14.75 -6.94 14.11
N ALA A 177 14.12 -8.11 14.20
CA ALA A 177 14.74 -9.30 14.78
C ALA A 177 15.92 -9.82 13.95
N GLY A 178 15.84 -9.71 12.61
CA GLY A 178 16.91 -10.11 11.70
C GLY A 178 17.91 -9.02 11.36
N ASP A 179 17.74 -7.81 11.89
CA ASP A 179 18.52 -6.61 11.55
C ASP A 179 18.73 -6.43 10.04
N LEU A 180 17.70 -6.71 9.24
CA LEU A 180 17.80 -6.72 7.79
C LEU A 180 17.82 -5.29 7.21
N PRO A 181 18.60 -5.05 6.13
CA PRO A 181 18.53 -3.79 5.40
C PRO A 181 17.11 -3.54 4.85
N PRO A 182 16.53 -2.35 5.01
CA PRO A 182 15.18 -2.04 4.56
C PRO A 182 14.94 -2.32 3.07
N LEU A 183 15.88 -1.99 2.19
CA LEU A 183 15.76 -2.26 0.76
C LEU A 183 15.74 -3.76 0.46
N LEU A 184 16.52 -4.56 1.19
CA LEU A 184 16.50 -6.02 1.05
C LEU A 184 15.15 -6.59 1.48
N GLY A 185 14.59 -6.11 2.59
CA GLY A 185 13.23 -6.48 3.03
C GLY A 185 12.17 -6.14 1.97
N ALA A 186 12.25 -4.95 1.38
CA ALA A 186 11.37 -4.56 0.27
C ALA A 186 11.52 -5.48 -0.95
N LEU A 187 12.76 -5.78 -1.35
CA LEU A 187 13.07 -6.63 -2.50
C LEU A 187 12.54 -8.06 -2.32
N ILE A 188 12.78 -8.67 -1.16
CA ILE A 188 12.32 -10.05 -0.89
C ILE A 188 10.80 -10.12 -0.91
N ARG A 189 10.12 -9.20 -0.21
CA ARG A 189 8.66 -9.12 -0.19
C ARG A 189 8.09 -8.94 -1.59
N LEU A 190 8.64 -8.00 -2.36
CA LEU A 190 8.16 -7.69 -3.71
C LEU A 190 8.39 -8.84 -4.66
N SER A 191 9.59 -9.42 -4.69
CA SER A 191 9.94 -10.52 -5.61
C SER A 191 9.10 -11.77 -5.34
N ILE A 192 8.94 -12.19 -4.08
CA ILE A 192 8.12 -13.34 -3.72
C ILE A 192 6.64 -13.06 -4.01
N GLY A 193 6.15 -11.86 -3.68
CA GLY A 193 4.78 -11.45 -3.99
C GLY A 193 4.49 -11.52 -5.50
N VAL A 194 5.38 -10.98 -6.33
CA VAL A 194 5.25 -11.03 -7.79
C VAL A 194 5.28 -12.46 -8.32
N LEU A 195 6.18 -13.31 -7.82
CA LEU A 195 6.21 -14.72 -8.20
C LEU A 195 4.87 -15.40 -7.88
N ALA A 196 4.30 -15.15 -6.70
CA ALA A 196 2.99 -15.67 -6.33
C ALA A 196 1.89 -15.19 -7.29
N VAL A 197 1.85 -13.90 -7.63
CA VAL A 197 0.89 -13.37 -8.62
C VAL A 197 1.10 -14.01 -10.00
N CYS A 198 2.34 -14.19 -10.43
CA CYS A 198 2.65 -14.84 -11.71
C CYS A 198 2.17 -16.29 -11.79
N LEU A 199 2.11 -17.00 -10.66
CA LEU A 199 1.56 -18.35 -10.60
C LEU A 199 0.02 -18.32 -10.65
N VAL A 200 -0.59 -17.46 -9.83
CA VAL A 200 -2.05 -17.36 -9.72
C VAL A 200 -2.68 -16.84 -11.01
N ILE A 201 -2.09 -15.84 -11.65
CA ILE A 201 -2.68 -15.21 -12.86
C ILE A 201 -2.81 -16.19 -14.02
N LYS A 202 -1.91 -17.19 -14.12
CA LYS A 202 -1.99 -18.23 -15.15
C LYS A 202 -3.27 -19.08 -15.06
N VAL A 203 -3.84 -19.17 -13.86
CA VAL A 203 -5.07 -19.93 -13.62
C VAL A 203 -6.30 -19.03 -13.76
N VAL A 204 -6.17 -17.74 -13.42
CA VAL A 204 -7.29 -16.78 -13.37
C VAL A 204 -7.55 -16.12 -14.72
N GLU A 205 -6.50 -15.81 -15.48
CA GLU A 205 -6.61 -15.06 -16.74
C GLU A 205 -6.11 -15.89 -17.93
N PRO A 206 -6.80 -15.86 -19.07
CA PRO A 206 -6.30 -16.50 -20.28
C PRO A 206 -5.13 -15.70 -20.88
N ALA A 207 -4.00 -16.37 -21.13
CA ALA A 207 -2.80 -15.81 -21.75
C ALA A 207 -2.32 -14.44 -21.16
N PRO A 208 -2.19 -14.31 -19.83
CA PRO A 208 -2.00 -13.00 -19.16
C PRO A 208 -0.72 -12.28 -19.60
N PHE A 209 0.37 -13.00 -19.84
CA PHE A 209 1.65 -12.43 -20.28
C PHE A 209 1.62 -11.91 -21.71
N LYS A 210 0.80 -12.54 -22.58
CA LYS A 210 0.57 -12.04 -23.94
C LYS A 210 -0.20 -10.71 -23.87
N GLY A 211 -1.20 -10.61 -23.01
CA GLY A 211 -1.93 -9.38 -22.76
C GLY A 211 -1.03 -8.26 -22.22
N ILE A 212 -0.18 -8.54 -21.22
CA ILE A 212 0.81 -7.57 -20.71
C ILE A 212 1.71 -7.06 -21.84
N LYS A 213 2.28 -7.98 -22.64
CA LYS A 213 3.16 -7.62 -23.77
C LYS A 213 2.44 -6.73 -24.77
N GLN A 214 1.22 -7.07 -25.14
CA GLN A 214 0.41 -6.29 -26.07
C GLN A 214 0.13 -4.89 -25.52
N HIS A 215 -0.33 -4.76 -24.29
CA HIS A 215 -0.59 -3.45 -23.67
C HIS A 215 0.66 -2.58 -23.59
N ILE A 216 1.84 -3.17 -23.31
CA ILE A 216 3.12 -2.45 -23.30
C ILE A 216 3.50 -1.98 -24.70
N GLN A 217 3.34 -2.84 -25.72
CA GLN A 217 3.68 -2.50 -27.11
C GLN A 217 2.76 -1.42 -27.71
N GLU A 218 1.49 -1.42 -27.34
CA GLU A 218 0.51 -0.41 -27.78
C GLU A 218 0.64 0.92 -27.02
N MET A 219 1.47 0.95 -25.97
CA MET A 219 1.66 2.13 -25.14
C MET A 219 2.64 3.11 -25.79
N GLY A 220 2.20 4.35 -26.00
CA GLY A 220 3.09 5.41 -26.50
C GLY A 220 4.13 5.82 -25.44
N ASN A 221 5.26 6.40 -25.90
CA ASN A 221 6.40 6.77 -25.06
C ASN A 221 6.01 7.64 -23.85
N LYS A 222 5.06 8.56 -24.00
CA LYS A 222 4.58 9.43 -22.92
C LYS A 222 3.88 8.61 -21.82
N ALA A 223 3.00 7.68 -22.21
CA ALA A 223 2.31 6.82 -21.26
C ALA A 223 3.28 5.87 -20.55
N MET A 224 4.24 5.31 -21.29
CA MET A 224 5.31 4.49 -20.73
C MET A 224 6.12 5.27 -19.69
N GLY A 225 6.49 6.53 -19.98
CA GLY A 225 7.20 7.39 -19.02
C GLY A 225 6.41 7.61 -17.73
N TRP A 226 5.09 7.85 -17.82
CA TRP A 226 4.22 7.99 -16.65
C TRP A 226 4.09 6.69 -15.85
N LEU A 227 4.01 5.54 -16.52
CA LEU A 227 3.98 4.24 -15.84
C LEU A 227 5.29 3.96 -15.11
N LEU A 228 6.43 4.21 -15.75
CA LEU A 228 7.75 4.05 -15.11
C LEU A 228 7.93 4.99 -13.93
N LEU A 229 7.46 6.24 -14.03
CA LEU A 229 7.45 7.19 -12.93
C LEU A 229 6.58 6.69 -11.77
N ALA A 230 5.38 6.17 -12.04
CA ALA A 230 4.51 5.61 -11.01
C ALA A 230 5.17 4.41 -10.31
N ILE A 231 5.87 3.55 -11.06
CA ILE A 231 6.57 2.39 -10.51
C ILE A 231 7.76 2.83 -9.65
N PHE A 232 8.55 3.79 -10.13
CA PHE A 232 9.67 4.33 -9.38
C PHE A 232 9.21 4.97 -8.07
N VAL A 233 8.22 5.88 -8.14
CA VAL A 233 7.73 6.62 -6.96
C VAL A 233 6.91 5.72 -6.03
N GLY A 234 5.94 4.99 -6.58
CA GLY A 234 4.93 4.27 -5.80
C GLY A 234 5.27 2.83 -5.46
N THR A 235 6.28 2.24 -6.07
CA THR A 235 6.66 0.87 -5.74
C THR A 235 8.09 0.80 -5.25
N PHE A 236 9.06 1.23 -6.05
CA PHE A 236 10.45 1.22 -5.62
C PHE A 236 10.67 2.12 -4.38
N LEU A 237 10.38 3.42 -4.49
CA LEU A 237 10.65 4.39 -3.44
C LEU A 237 9.70 4.22 -2.26
N ALA A 238 8.40 4.05 -2.51
CA ALA A 238 7.40 3.92 -1.44
C ALA A 238 7.63 2.67 -0.58
N LEU A 239 7.91 1.50 -1.17
CA LEU A 239 8.21 0.31 -0.40
C LEU A 239 9.51 0.44 0.38
N TRP A 240 10.54 1.03 -0.20
CA TRP A 240 11.80 1.27 0.50
C TRP A 240 11.60 2.21 1.69
N LEU A 241 10.92 3.33 1.50
CA LEU A 241 10.58 4.27 2.59
C LEU A 241 9.70 3.61 3.67
N GLN A 242 8.73 2.79 3.27
CA GLN A 242 7.92 2.01 4.21
C GLN A 242 8.78 1.08 5.06
N GLN A 243 9.74 0.35 4.46
CA GLN A 243 10.62 -0.54 5.22
C GLN A 243 11.58 0.24 6.13
N ILE A 244 12.06 1.42 5.72
CA ILE A 244 12.83 2.33 6.60
C ILE A 244 11.96 2.75 7.79
N ALA A 245 10.72 3.19 7.53
CA ALA A 245 9.80 3.58 8.59
C ALA A 245 9.57 2.45 9.59
N LEU A 246 9.32 1.23 9.10
CA LEU A 246 9.07 0.06 9.93
C LEU A 246 10.31 -0.41 10.71
N LYS A 247 11.52 -0.17 10.22
CA LYS A 247 12.75 -0.54 10.93
C LYS A 247 13.11 0.48 12.03
N TYR A 248 12.94 1.77 11.77
CA TYR A 248 13.51 2.83 12.60
C TYR A 248 12.50 3.67 13.40
N ALA A 249 11.19 3.51 13.16
CA ALA A 249 10.15 4.14 13.97
C ALA A 249 9.32 3.08 14.72
N ASN A 250 8.62 3.54 15.75
CA ASN A 250 7.57 2.71 16.35
C ASN A 250 6.54 2.33 15.26
N PRO A 251 6.22 1.02 15.08
CA PRO A 251 5.32 0.59 14.00
C PRO A 251 3.97 1.28 14.01
N ALA A 252 3.43 1.57 15.19
CA ALA A 252 2.17 2.27 15.34
C ALA A 252 2.25 3.70 14.78
N ILE A 253 3.33 4.44 15.13
CA ILE A 253 3.57 5.80 14.61
C ILE A 253 3.79 5.75 13.10
N ALA A 254 4.64 4.83 12.61
CA ALA A 254 4.92 4.67 11.19
C ALA A 254 3.63 4.41 10.38
N GLN A 255 2.79 3.48 10.84
CA GLN A 255 1.51 3.18 10.18
C GLN A 255 0.53 4.36 10.21
N THR A 256 0.45 5.08 11.34
CA THR A 256 -0.40 6.28 11.44
C THR A 256 0.02 7.34 10.43
N LEU A 257 1.33 7.58 10.31
CA LEU A 257 1.87 8.57 9.36
C LEU A 257 1.65 8.14 7.91
N ILE A 258 1.87 6.87 7.57
CA ILE A 258 1.59 6.34 6.22
C ILE A 258 0.10 6.43 5.89
N ALA A 259 -0.78 6.18 6.86
CA ALA A 259 -2.23 6.29 6.69
C ALA A 259 -2.73 7.73 6.43
N THR A 260 -1.85 8.74 6.46
CA THR A 260 -2.20 10.11 6.04
C THR A 260 -2.26 10.29 4.51
N SER A 261 -1.91 9.27 3.71
CA SER A 261 -1.97 9.30 2.24
C SER A 261 -3.27 9.89 1.67
N PRO A 262 -4.48 9.64 2.22
CA PRO A 262 -5.71 10.26 1.74
C PRO A 262 -5.74 11.80 1.78
N LEU A 263 -4.97 12.44 2.67
CA LEU A 263 -4.84 13.91 2.66
C LEU A 263 -4.10 14.39 1.42
N PHE A 264 -3.03 13.71 1.07
CA PHE A 264 -2.19 14.10 -0.05
C PHE A 264 -2.90 13.91 -1.40
N ILE A 265 -3.77 12.89 -1.54
CA ILE A 265 -4.57 12.74 -2.76
C ILE A 265 -5.59 13.88 -2.91
N LEU A 266 -6.17 14.38 -1.82
CA LEU A 266 -7.07 15.53 -1.85
C LEU A 266 -6.33 16.80 -2.30
N VAL A 267 -5.08 16.98 -1.86
CA VAL A 267 -4.22 18.08 -2.32
C VAL A 267 -3.92 17.96 -3.82
N ILE A 268 -3.63 16.75 -4.30
CA ILE A 268 -3.39 16.49 -5.73
C ILE A 268 -4.63 16.86 -6.55
N TYR A 269 -5.83 16.49 -6.12
CA TYR A 269 -7.08 16.83 -6.77
C TYR A 269 -7.30 18.36 -6.80
N ALA A 270 -7.06 19.03 -5.68
CA ALA A 270 -7.16 20.50 -5.60
C ALA A 270 -6.21 21.20 -6.59
N ILE A 271 -4.95 20.74 -6.69
CA ILE A 271 -3.97 21.27 -7.64
C ILE A 271 -4.38 21.02 -9.09
N LYS A 272 -5.04 19.90 -9.37
CA LYS A 272 -5.57 19.56 -10.70
C LYS A 272 -6.86 20.29 -11.06
N GLY A 273 -7.43 21.05 -10.14
CA GLY A 273 -8.72 21.74 -10.33
C GLY A 273 -9.93 20.79 -10.28
N GLU A 274 -9.75 19.58 -9.79
CA GLU A 274 -10.85 18.65 -9.58
C GLU A 274 -11.65 19.08 -8.35
N LYS A 275 -12.98 19.03 -8.46
CA LYS A 275 -13.86 19.39 -7.33
C LYS A 275 -13.81 18.32 -6.25
N VAL A 276 -13.19 18.65 -5.13
CA VAL A 276 -13.20 17.80 -3.94
C VAL A 276 -14.43 18.16 -3.09
N GLY A 277 -15.31 17.20 -2.85
CA GLY A 277 -16.48 17.43 -2.01
C GLY A 277 -16.08 17.69 -0.55
N ALA A 278 -16.69 18.71 0.07
CA ALA A 278 -16.42 19.05 1.47
C ALA A 278 -16.58 17.84 2.42
N LYS A 279 -17.55 16.97 2.14
CA LYS A 279 -17.77 15.73 2.90
C LYS A 279 -16.59 14.78 2.85
N SER A 280 -15.90 14.66 1.71
CA SER A 280 -14.70 13.85 1.55
C SER A 280 -13.54 14.42 2.39
N VAL A 281 -13.37 15.73 2.38
CA VAL A 281 -12.34 16.42 3.19
C VAL A 281 -12.61 16.21 4.68
N ILE A 282 -13.82 16.50 5.14
CA ILE A 282 -14.20 16.34 6.56
C ILE A 282 -14.03 14.89 7.00
N GLY A 283 -14.55 13.93 6.22
CA GLY A 283 -14.45 12.51 6.55
C GLY A 283 -13.00 12.03 6.62
N THR A 284 -12.14 12.49 5.71
CA THR A 284 -10.70 12.18 5.75
C THR A 284 -10.04 12.75 7.00
N LEU A 285 -10.32 14.00 7.36
CA LEU A 285 -9.77 14.62 8.59
C LEU A 285 -10.25 13.91 9.85
N VAL A 286 -11.54 13.52 9.92
CA VAL A 286 -12.09 12.77 11.05
C VAL A 286 -11.48 11.37 11.13
N ALA A 287 -11.30 10.69 9.99
CA ALA A 287 -10.64 9.37 9.95
C ALA A 287 -9.21 9.44 10.51
N LEU A 288 -8.44 10.46 10.12
CA LEU A 288 -7.08 10.67 10.63
C LEU A 288 -7.06 11.02 12.11
N GLY A 289 -8.01 11.82 12.59
CA GLY A 289 -8.20 12.08 14.02
C GLY A 289 -8.47 10.79 14.79
N GLY A 290 -9.30 9.90 14.25
CA GLY A 290 -9.56 8.58 14.83
C GLY A 290 -8.30 7.69 14.87
N ILE A 291 -7.52 7.68 13.79
CA ILE A 291 -6.23 6.95 13.73
C ILE A 291 -5.27 7.47 14.80
N SER A 292 -5.16 8.79 14.94
CA SER A 292 -4.30 9.40 15.97
C SER A 292 -4.70 8.99 17.38
N LEU A 293 -6.02 8.94 17.67
CA LEU A 293 -6.54 8.47 18.97
C LEU A 293 -6.18 7.01 19.25
N PHE A 294 -6.06 6.19 18.22
CA PHE A 294 -5.70 4.78 18.38
C PHE A 294 -4.29 4.58 18.95
N PHE A 295 -3.37 5.50 18.69
CA PHE A 295 -1.96 5.38 19.05
C PHE A 295 -1.48 6.36 20.14
N LEU A 296 -2.34 7.27 20.62
CA LEU A 296 -2.07 8.11 21.78
C LEU A 296 -2.39 7.39 23.09
#